data_0d1bfd171ce636d7e024464924a04eee
#
_entry.id   0d1bfd171ce636d7e024464924a04eee
#
_cell.length_a   1.000
_cell.length_b   1.000
_cell.length_c   1.000
_cell.angle_alpha   90.00
_cell.angle_beta   90.00
_cell.angle_gamma   90.00
#
_symmetry.space_group_name_H-M   'P 1'
#
loop_
_entity.id
_entity.type
_entity.pdbx_description
1 polymer ?
#
loop_
_entity_poly.entity_id
_entity_poly.type
_entity_poly.pdbx_seq_one_letter_code
_entity_poly.pdbx_strand_id
1 'polypeptide(L)'
;MSIDADPTRRFPPGAKMEMALQASTSSPNRVRQVGAVLVASDGTQIAACNTFPAGVEDNEERHAGDGRFVWMEHAERHAIFEAARRGVATAGAHVTTTFFPCIDCARAIVDSGVACLDTPAPAFDDPVWGRSFERSQVILREGGVVIRIVDAGDAAPDGERGD
;
A
#
# COMPACT_ATOMS: atom_id res chain seq x y z
N MET A 1 32.90 -6.40 6.97
CA MET A 1 32.40 -5.02 7.04
C MET A 1 31.00 -5.03 6.48
N SER A 2 30.01 -5.04 7.33
CA SER A 2 28.60 -4.89 6.93
C SER A 2 28.44 -3.44 6.52
N ILE A 3 28.20 -3.20 5.25
CA ILE A 3 27.69 -1.91 4.82
C ILE A 3 26.22 -1.97 5.25
N ASP A 4 25.89 -1.32 6.37
CA ASP A 4 24.53 -0.96 6.69
C ASP A 4 24.03 -0.05 5.56
N ALA A 5 23.53 -0.68 4.51
CA ALA A 5 22.89 0.04 3.44
C ALA A 5 21.60 0.62 4.01
N ASP A 6 21.66 1.90 4.34
CA ASP A 6 20.47 2.65 4.77
C ASP A 6 19.32 2.33 3.79
N PRO A 7 18.27 1.63 4.23
CA PRO A 7 17.19 1.19 3.35
C PRO A 7 16.49 2.36 2.68
N THR A 8 16.61 3.56 3.24
CA THR A 8 16.01 4.78 2.69
C THR A 8 16.76 5.30 1.46
N ARG A 9 18.00 4.85 1.25
CA ARG A 9 18.87 5.25 0.13
C ARG A 9 18.92 4.24 -1.00
N ARG A 10 18.21 3.14 -0.89
CA ARG A 10 18.21 2.06 -1.89
C ARG A 10 17.81 2.53 -3.28
N PHE A 11 16.82 3.43 -3.32
CA PHE A 11 16.39 4.11 -4.56
C PHE A 11 15.87 5.51 -4.26
N PRO A 12 15.81 6.38 -5.30
CA PRO A 12 15.20 7.69 -5.15
C PRO A 12 13.74 7.60 -4.68
N PRO A 13 13.25 8.59 -3.91
CA PRO A 13 11.83 8.68 -3.58
C PRO A 13 10.95 8.58 -4.83
N GLY A 14 9.90 7.78 -4.76
CA GLY A 14 8.95 7.59 -5.85
C GLY A 14 9.42 6.69 -7.00
N ALA A 15 10.63 6.10 -6.93
CA ALA A 15 11.17 5.27 -8.01
C ALA A 15 10.28 4.08 -8.41
N LYS A 16 9.40 3.63 -7.53
CA LYS A 16 8.45 2.52 -7.76
C LYS A 16 7.00 2.97 -7.95
N MET A 17 6.74 4.27 -7.98
CA MET A 17 5.37 4.80 -8.07
C MET A 17 4.68 4.41 -9.37
N GLU A 18 5.36 4.48 -10.51
CA GLU A 18 4.79 4.06 -11.79
C GLU A 18 4.37 2.58 -11.77
N MET A 19 5.20 1.70 -11.20
CA MET A 19 4.86 0.28 -11.05
C MET A 19 3.65 0.08 -10.12
N ALA A 20 3.56 0.85 -9.03
CA ALA A 20 2.43 0.81 -8.12
C ALA A 20 1.14 1.29 -8.79
N LEU A 21 1.20 2.37 -9.57
CA LEU A 21 0.08 2.88 -10.37
C LEU A 21 -0.37 1.85 -11.41
N GLN A 22 0.55 1.20 -12.09
CA GLN A 22 0.22 0.13 -13.02
C GLN A 22 -0.47 -1.05 -12.30
N ALA A 23 0.02 -1.45 -11.13
CA ALA A 23 -0.61 -2.50 -10.34
C ALA A 23 -2.03 -2.13 -9.92
N SER A 24 -2.29 -0.87 -9.60
CA SER A 24 -3.62 -0.40 -9.21
C SER A 24 -4.68 -0.63 -10.27
N THR A 25 -4.31 -0.61 -11.54
CA THR A 25 -5.25 -0.81 -12.67
C THR A 25 -5.88 -2.20 -12.70
N SER A 26 -5.28 -3.17 -12.01
CA SER A 26 -5.81 -4.53 -11.87
C SER A 26 -6.81 -4.68 -10.73
N SER A 27 -7.03 -3.63 -9.93
CA SER A 27 -7.98 -3.68 -8.83
C SER A 27 -9.43 -3.76 -9.33
N PRO A 28 -10.25 -4.68 -8.78
CA PRO A 28 -11.68 -4.74 -9.06
C PRO A 28 -12.48 -3.70 -8.26
N ASN A 29 -11.84 -2.95 -7.37
CA ASN A 29 -12.51 -1.95 -6.54
C ASN A 29 -13.09 -0.84 -7.40
N ARG A 30 -14.39 -0.61 -7.28
CA ARG A 30 -15.14 0.34 -8.12
C ARG A 30 -15.08 1.78 -7.61
N VAL A 31 -14.63 1.97 -6.39
CA VAL A 31 -14.54 3.30 -5.75
C VAL A 31 -13.12 3.83 -5.82
N ARG A 32 -12.14 3.03 -5.41
CA ARG A 32 -10.75 3.45 -5.38
C ARG A 32 -9.82 2.26 -5.69
N GLN A 33 -9.09 2.37 -6.76
CA GLN A 33 -8.06 1.41 -7.13
C GLN A 33 -6.74 1.85 -6.51
N VAL A 34 -6.16 0.99 -5.67
CA VAL A 34 -4.88 1.22 -4.99
C VAL A 34 -3.87 0.18 -5.43
N GLY A 35 -2.64 0.59 -5.65
CA GLY A 35 -1.52 -0.28 -5.95
C GLY A 35 -0.40 -0.12 -4.92
N ALA A 36 0.34 -1.19 -4.70
CA ALA A 36 1.52 -1.19 -3.86
C ALA A 36 2.64 -2.03 -4.47
N VAL A 37 3.87 -1.63 -4.23
CA VAL A 37 5.07 -2.40 -4.58
C VAL A 37 5.91 -2.57 -3.34
N LEU A 38 6.21 -3.81 -2.99
CA LEU A 38 7.15 -4.16 -1.93
C LEU A 38 8.48 -4.58 -2.60
N VAL A 39 9.57 -3.96 -2.20
CA VAL A 39 10.91 -4.38 -2.61
C VAL A 39 11.66 -4.90 -1.39
N ALA A 40 11.88 -6.19 -1.37
CA ALA A 40 12.59 -6.88 -0.30
C ALA A 40 14.09 -6.53 -0.27
N SER A 41 14.75 -6.85 0.85
CA SER A 41 16.19 -6.59 1.02
C SER A 41 17.07 -7.31 0.00
N ASP A 42 16.63 -8.46 -0.51
CA ASP A 42 17.31 -9.23 -1.57
C ASP A 42 17.04 -8.69 -3.00
N GLY A 43 16.20 -7.65 -3.13
CA GLY A 43 15.81 -7.06 -4.40
C GLY A 43 14.54 -7.65 -5.02
N THR A 44 13.95 -8.68 -4.43
CA THR A 44 12.67 -9.24 -4.90
C THR A 44 11.58 -8.18 -4.88
N GLN A 45 10.86 -8.04 -5.99
CA GLN A 45 9.78 -7.06 -6.13
C GLN A 45 8.42 -7.78 -6.17
N ILE A 46 7.48 -7.28 -5.41
CA ILE A 46 6.10 -7.77 -5.35
C ILE A 46 5.18 -6.60 -5.60
N ALA A 47 4.43 -6.66 -6.69
CA ALA A 47 3.39 -5.68 -7.01
C ALA A 47 2.02 -6.26 -6.65
N ALA A 48 1.17 -5.46 -6.04
CA ALA A 48 -0.16 -5.87 -5.60
C ALA A 48 -1.15 -4.71 -5.74
N CYS A 49 -2.43 -5.04 -5.76
CA CYS A 49 -3.53 -4.07 -5.70
C CYS A 49 -4.52 -4.46 -4.60
N ASN A 50 -5.44 -3.56 -4.28
CA ASN A 50 -6.55 -3.91 -3.42
C ASN A 50 -7.52 -4.81 -4.19
N THR A 51 -7.78 -6.00 -3.65
CA THR A 51 -8.55 -7.04 -4.35
C THR A 51 -9.12 -8.06 -3.38
N PHE A 52 -10.00 -8.91 -3.89
CA PHE A 52 -10.44 -10.08 -3.14
C PHE A 52 -9.26 -11.03 -2.90
N PRO A 53 -9.15 -11.62 -1.70
CA PRO A 53 -8.15 -12.67 -1.46
C PRO A 53 -8.29 -13.83 -2.45
N ALA A 54 -7.20 -14.53 -2.72
CA ALA A 54 -7.20 -15.66 -3.65
C ALA A 54 -8.26 -16.71 -3.26
N GLY A 55 -9.12 -17.09 -4.20
CA GLY A 55 -10.19 -18.05 -4.01
C GLY A 55 -11.47 -17.46 -3.39
N VAL A 56 -11.45 -16.21 -2.93
CA VAL A 56 -12.65 -15.50 -2.51
C VAL A 56 -13.37 -14.97 -3.75
N GLU A 57 -14.64 -15.32 -3.89
CA GLU A 57 -15.45 -14.99 -5.07
C GLU A 57 -15.68 -13.48 -5.19
N ASP A 58 -15.40 -12.94 -6.37
CA ASP A 58 -15.77 -11.58 -6.79
C ASP A 58 -17.14 -11.62 -7.45
N ASN A 59 -18.15 -11.09 -6.80
CA ASN A 59 -19.51 -11.01 -7.32
C ASN A 59 -20.17 -9.66 -6.97
N GLU A 60 -21.28 -9.34 -7.65
CA GLU A 60 -21.97 -8.06 -7.52
C GLU A 60 -22.41 -7.74 -6.09
N GLU A 61 -22.88 -8.72 -5.34
CA GLU A 61 -23.34 -8.54 -3.95
C GLU A 61 -22.22 -8.03 -3.05
N ARG A 62 -21.00 -8.50 -3.27
CA ARG A 62 -19.83 -8.13 -2.48
C ARG A 62 -19.23 -6.77 -2.83
N HIS A 63 -19.68 -6.16 -3.92
CA HIS A 63 -19.34 -4.78 -4.26
C HIS A 63 -20.34 -3.77 -3.68
N ALA A 64 -21.51 -4.24 -3.27
CA ALA A 64 -22.55 -3.36 -2.76
C ALA A 64 -22.27 -2.87 -1.33
N GLY A 65 -22.72 -1.65 -1.02
CA GLY A 65 -22.63 -1.08 0.33
C GLY A 65 -21.18 -1.10 0.88
N ASP A 66 -21.01 -1.72 2.03
CA ASP A 66 -19.73 -1.83 2.73
C ASP A 66 -18.84 -2.99 2.24
N GLY A 67 -19.25 -3.67 1.18
CA GLY A 67 -18.57 -4.90 0.71
C GLY A 67 -17.08 -4.75 0.51
N ARG A 68 -16.62 -3.62 -0.04
CA ARG A 68 -15.18 -3.35 -0.23
C ARG A 68 -14.37 -3.35 1.07
N PHE A 69 -14.98 -3.06 2.21
CA PHE A 69 -14.33 -3.09 3.51
C PHE A 69 -14.33 -4.47 4.15
N VAL A 70 -15.23 -5.33 3.71
CA VAL A 70 -15.41 -6.70 4.24
C VAL A 70 -14.62 -7.73 3.42
N TRP A 71 -14.68 -7.64 2.09
CA TRP A 71 -14.26 -8.71 1.21
C TRP A 71 -12.91 -8.47 0.53
N MET A 72 -12.45 -7.22 0.47
CA MET A 72 -11.19 -6.88 -0.20
C MET A 72 -10.05 -6.66 0.79
N GLU A 73 -8.89 -7.19 0.45
CA GLU A 73 -7.65 -6.86 1.12
C GLU A 73 -7.04 -5.61 0.49
N HIS A 74 -6.40 -4.76 1.30
CA HIS A 74 -5.71 -3.57 0.82
C HIS A 74 -4.39 -3.92 0.12
N ALA A 75 -3.96 -3.07 -0.81
CA ALA A 75 -2.79 -3.32 -1.65
C ALA A 75 -1.51 -3.55 -0.83
N GLU A 76 -1.31 -2.76 0.23
CA GLU A 76 -0.12 -2.83 1.07
C GLU A 76 -0.06 -4.16 1.83
N ARG A 77 -1.16 -4.57 2.46
CA ARG A 77 -1.24 -5.86 3.16
C ARG A 77 -1.18 -7.03 2.18
N HIS A 78 -1.82 -6.88 1.02
CA HIS A 78 -1.75 -7.90 -0.03
C HIS A 78 -0.30 -8.14 -0.48
N ALA A 79 0.50 -7.08 -0.66
CA ALA A 79 1.92 -7.23 -0.98
C ALA A 79 2.70 -7.95 0.13
N ILE A 80 2.42 -7.63 1.41
CA ILE A 80 3.04 -8.29 2.57
C ILE A 80 2.64 -9.77 2.62
N PHE A 81 1.37 -10.10 2.43
CA PHE A 81 0.89 -11.48 2.44
C PHE A 81 1.43 -12.29 1.26
N GLU A 82 1.58 -11.67 0.10
CA GLU A 82 2.21 -12.33 -1.05
C GLU A 82 3.70 -12.60 -0.80
N ALA A 83 4.39 -11.69 -0.11
CA ALA A 83 5.76 -11.95 0.35
C ALA A 83 5.80 -13.18 1.28
N ALA A 84 4.88 -13.26 2.24
CA ALA A 84 4.78 -14.41 3.13
C ALA A 84 4.52 -15.73 2.37
N ARG A 85 3.62 -15.71 1.39
CA ARG A 85 3.34 -16.90 0.55
C ARG A 85 4.54 -17.37 -0.24
N ARG A 86 5.39 -16.45 -0.68
CA ARG A 86 6.60 -16.75 -1.46
C ARG A 86 7.82 -17.02 -0.61
N GLY A 87 7.73 -16.91 0.72
CA GLY A 87 8.89 -17.03 1.59
C GLY A 87 9.90 -15.88 1.43
N VAL A 88 9.42 -14.69 1.03
CA VAL A 88 10.24 -13.49 0.88
C VAL A 88 10.25 -12.73 2.19
N ALA A 89 11.45 -12.44 2.72
CA ALA A 89 11.59 -11.67 3.95
C ALA A 89 11.19 -10.20 3.75
N THR A 90 10.33 -9.71 4.64
CA THR A 90 9.84 -8.32 4.60
C THR A 90 10.66 -7.39 5.49
N ALA A 91 11.48 -7.92 6.39
CA ALA A 91 12.35 -7.12 7.24
C ALA A 91 13.31 -6.27 6.39
N GLY A 92 13.34 -4.96 6.64
CA GLY A 92 14.14 -4.01 5.88
C GLY A 92 13.60 -3.71 4.48
N ALA A 93 12.41 -4.18 4.13
CA ALA A 93 11.80 -3.90 2.84
C ALA A 93 11.42 -2.43 2.67
N HIS A 94 11.26 -2.03 1.43
CA HIS A 94 10.71 -0.74 1.01
C HIS A 94 9.33 -0.97 0.38
N VAL A 95 8.33 -0.24 0.82
CA VAL A 95 6.99 -0.24 0.24
C VAL A 95 6.70 1.09 -0.44
N THR A 96 6.14 1.04 -1.63
CA THR A 96 5.56 2.19 -2.32
C THR A 96 4.08 1.93 -2.51
N THR A 97 3.23 2.88 -2.15
CA THR A 97 1.77 2.77 -2.33
C THR A 97 1.20 4.02 -2.99
N THR A 98 0.14 3.86 -3.77
CA THR A 98 -0.51 4.96 -4.50
C THR A 98 -1.50 5.75 -3.64
N PHE A 99 -1.75 5.31 -2.41
CA PHE A 99 -2.66 5.94 -1.47
C PHE A 99 -2.12 5.81 -0.05
N PHE A 100 -2.30 6.84 0.79
CA PHE A 100 -1.76 6.79 2.15
C PHE A 100 -2.36 5.62 2.95
N PRO A 101 -1.54 4.83 3.70
CA PRO A 101 -2.01 3.63 4.37
C PRO A 101 -3.04 3.93 5.47
N CYS A 102 -4.07 3.10 5.58
CA CYS A 102 -4.98 3.12 6.71
C CYS A 102 -4.33 2.53 7.98
N ILE A 103 -5.04 2.57 9.13
CA ILE A 103 -4.54 2.06 10.41
C ILE A 103 -4.11 0.59 10.31
N ASP A 104 -4.91 -0.25 9.66
CA ASP A 104 -4.61 -1.69 9.54
C ASP A 104 -3.35 -1.93 8.71
N CYS A 105 -3.22 -1.21 7.59
CA CYS A 105 -2.02 -1.27 6.76
C CYS A 105 -0.79 -0.73 7.49
N ALA A 106 -0.94 0.35 8.26
CA ALA A 106 0.16 0.91 9.06
C ALA A 106 0.70 -0.10 10.09
N ARG A 107 -0.19 -0.79 10.81
CA ARG A 107 0.22 -1.85 11.73
C ARG A 107 0.93 -2.99 11.01
N ALA A 108 0.39 -3.43 9.88
CA ALA A 108 1.00 -4.50 9.09
C ALA A 108 2.39 -4.11 8.55
N ILE A 109 2.55 -2.87 8.09
CA ILE A 109 3.84 -2.32 7.63
C ILE A 109 4.87 -2.33 8.76
N VAL A 110 4.50 -1.86 9.94
CA VAL A 110 5.39 -1.86 11.11
C VAL A 110 5.74 -3.29 11.54
N ASP A 111 4.73 -4.14 11.74
CA ASP A 111 4.92 -5.51 12.24
C ASP A 111 5.70 -6.41 11.28
N SER A 112 5.62 -6.14 9.99
CA SER A 112 6.38 -6.87 8.96
C SER A 112 7.84 -6.42 8.84
N GLY A 113 8.26 -5.38 9.57
CA GLY A 113 9.64 -4.88 9.56
C GLY A 113 10.00 -4.06 8.33
N VAL A 114 9.04 -3.50 7.63
CA VAL A 114 9.28 -2.56 6.53
C VAL A 114 10.01 -1.34 7.05
N ALA A 115 11.09 -0.96 6.41
CA ALA A 115 11.95 0.14 6.86
C ALA A 115 11.58 1.50 6.25
N CYS A 116 11.05 1.50 5.04
CA CYS A 116 10.77 2.72 4.29
C CYS A 116 9.45 2.63 3.53
N LEU A 117 8.70 3.71 3.53
CA LEU A 117 7.42 3.85 2.83
C LEU A 117 7.41 5.11 1.96
N ASP A 118 7.23 4.92 0.66
CA ASP A 118 6.91 5.98 -0.29
C ASP A 118 5.39 6.04 -0.48
N THR A 119 4.80 7.20 -0.27
CA THR A 119 3.35 7.35 -0.32
C THR A 119 2.97 8.79 -0.66
N PRO A 120 1.82 9.03 -1.30
CA PRO A 120 1.26 10.37 -1.41
C PRO A 120 0.97 10.97 -0.02
N ALA A 121 0.86 12.30 0.03
CA ALA A 121 0.46 12.98 1.26
C ALA A 121 -0.93 12.50 1.73
N PRO A 122 -1.12 12.33 3.05
CA PRO A 122 -2.44 11.95 3.57
C PRO A 122 -3.42 13.12 3.45
N ALA A 123 -4.63 12.83 2.95
CA ALA A 123 -5.75 13.76 2.99
C ALA A 123 -6.47 13.63 4.34
N PHE A 124 -6.09 14.43 5.32
CA PHE A 124 -6.69 14.36 6.67
C PHE A 124 -8.15 14.83 6.71
N ASP A 125 -8.61 15.54 5.69
CA ASP A 125 -9.99 15.97 5.49
C ASP A 125 -10.86 14.95 4.73
N ASP A 126 -10.29 13.81 4.32
CA ASP A 126 -11.04 12.74 3.69
C ASP A 126 -12.14 12.24 4.65
N PRO A 127 -13.43 12.25 4.23
CA PRO A 127 -14.54 11.91 5.11
C PRO A 127 -14.54 10.44 5.56
N VAL A 128 -13.90 9.56 4.80
CA VAL A 128 -13.81 8.12 5.11
C VAL A 128 -12.51 7.80 5.85
N TRP A 129 -11.38 8.30 5.37
CA TRP A 129 -10.05 7.86 5.77
C TRP A 129 -9.28 8.85 6.64
N GLY A 130 -9.68 10.14 6.71
CA GLY A 130 -8.90 11.18 7.36
C GLY A 130 -8.48 10.85 8.79
N ARG A 131 -9.42 10.40 9.64
CA ARG A 131 -9.12 9.99 11.03
C ARG A 131 -8.23 8.75 11.11
N SER A 132 -8.35 7.85 10.15
CA SER A 132 -7.48 6.70 10.03
C SER A 132 -6.06 7.14 9.70
N PHE A 133 -5.90 8.08 8.78
CA PHE A 133 -4.59 8.60 8.37
C PHE A 133 -3.84 9.32 9.49
N GLU A 134 -4.51 10.10 10.31
CA GLU A 134 -3.90 10.74 11.48
C GLU A 134 -3.24 9.70 12.40
N ARG A 135 -3.97 8.63 12.73
CA ARG A 135 -3.47 7.56 13.59
C ARG A 135 -2.42 6.69 12.90
N SER A 136 -2.63 6.40 11.64
CA SER A 136 -1.68 5.66 10.80
C SER A 136 -0.31 6.33 10.77
N GLN A 137 -0.29 7.65 10.59
CA GLN A 137 0.97 8.41 10.59
C GLN A 137 1.73 8.29 11.92
N VAL A 138 1.02 8.30 13.05
CA VAL A 138 1.62 8.10 14.37
C VAL A 138 2.19 6.68 14.50
N ILE A 139 1.41 5.66 14.13
CA ILE A 139 1.84 4.26 14.18
C ILE A 139 3.12 4.05 13.36
N LEU A 140 3.14 4.54 12.13
CA LEU A 140 4.30 4.40 11.24
C LEU A 140 5.54 5.09 11.80
N ARG A 141 5.42 6.30 12.33
CA ARG A 141 6.54 7.06 12.91
C ARG A 141 7.07 6.43 14.18
N GLU A 142 6.20 6.06 15.11
CA GLU A 142 6.60 5.38 16.35
C GLU A 142 7.19 4.00 16.07
N GLY A 143 6.69 3.31 15.05
CA GLY A 143 7.22 2.04 14.57
C GLY A 143 8.56 2.14 13.83
N GLY A 144 9.11 3.34 13.66
CA GLY A 144 10.41 3.57 13.05
C GLY A 144 10.43 3.47 11.52
N VAL A 145 9.27 3.48 10.87
CA VAL A 145 9.17 3.49 9.40
C VAL A 145 9.51 4.88 8.87
N VAL A 146 10.47 4.97 7.97
CA VAL A 146 10.79 6.23 7.28
C VAL A 146 9.72 6.48 6.22
N ILE A 147 8.94 7.55 6.41
CA ILE A 147 7.90 7.97 5.46
C ILE A 147 8.50 9.01 4.51
N ARG A 148 8.43 8.74 3.21
CA ARG A 148 8.77 9.71 2.17
C ARG A 148 7.51 10.06 1.41
N ILE A 149 7.14 11.34 1.47
CA ILE A 149 5.99 11.85 0.71
C ILE A 149 6.44 12.06 -0.74
N VAL A 150 5.76 11.41 -1.65
CA VAL A 150 6.05 11.44 -3.07
C VAL A 150 4.77 11.78 -3.85
N ASP A 151 4.94 12.42 -4.99
CA ASP A 151 3.82 12.67 -5.89
C ASP A 151 3.42 11.35 -6.56
N ALA A 152 2.13 11.02 -6.52
CA ALA A 152 1.59 9.86 -7.23
C ALA A 152 1.44 10.12 -8.75
N GLY A 153 1.84 11.31 -9.23
CA GLY A 153 1.47 11.77 -10.56
C GLY A 153 -0.03 12.06 -10.62
N ASP A 154 -0.56 12.39 -11.79
CA ASP A 154 -2.00 12.50 -12.02
C ASP A 154 -2.67 11.11 -11.96
N ALA A 155 -2.67 10.49 -10.78
CA ALA A 155 -3.67 9.48 -10.47
C ALA A 155 -5.00 10.21 -10.63
N ALA A 156 -5.75 9.84 -11.67
CA ALA A 156 -6.98 10.51 -12.02
C ALA A 156 -7.82 10.73 -10.75
N PRO A 157 -8.28 11.97 -10.49
CA PRO A 157 -9.20 12.20 -9.38
C PRO A 157 -10.34 11.19 -9.51
N ASP A 158 -10.88 10.73 -8.39
CA ASP A 158 -12.03 9.84 -8.40
C ASP A 158 -13.07 10.41 -9.35
N GLY A 159 -13.02 9.95 -10.62
CA GLY A 159 -14.00 10.36 -11.61
C GLY A 159 -15.32 9.82 -11.12
N GLU A 160 -16.27 10.72 -10.90
CA GLU A 160 -17.68 10.41 -10.94
C GLU A 160 -17.90 9.48 -12.14
N ARG A 161 -17.91 8.19 -11.91
CA ARG A 161 -18.46 7.28 -12.92
C ARG A 161 -19.95 7.41 -12.75
N GLY A 162 -20.49 8.26 -13.61
CA GLY A 162 -21.92 8.42 -13.75
C GLY A 162 -22.63 7.08 -13.85
N ASP A 163 -23.83 7.08 -13.35
CA ASP A 163 -24.87 6.06 -13.28
C ASP A 163 -24.87 5.01 -14.39
#